data_45deb07f737b506143360a8f328392e0
#
_entry.id   45deb07f737b506143360a8f328392e0
#
_cell.length_a   1.000
_cell.length_b   1.000
_cell.length_c   1.000
_cell.angle_alpha   90.00
_cell.angle_beta   90.00
_cell.angle_gamma   90.00
#
_symmetry.space_group_name_H-M   'P 1'
#
loop_
_entity.id
_entity.type
_entity.pdbx_description
1 polymer ?
#
loop_
_entity_poly.entity_id
_entity_poly.type
_entity_poly.pdbx_seq_one_letter_code
_entity_poly.pdbx_strand_id
1 'polypeptide(L)'
;MKKLISILFSLMLPLSFTSASKAGGHMEAEVIHWWTSGGEQAAISKFAEAWEDMGNTWIDTAITGGDNARGTTVNRIIGGNPPTAAQFNISKQFVDLVEQGQLQSLEEVASAEGWRDFIYPPDLIETCEYNGEFYCVPVNIHSSQWMWVNIDVFEKVGVPIPNTIQEFVDVAPKIQEAGYIPLALGGQTWQESLMFGVVASSTLGFPHMAKLYRDKDVDAFRDGKFELTLHTYRDLNRFIDEGAPGRLWNDATAMVVEGKAAVQIMGDWARGEFAVAGKEAKVDYDCVIPGNVKYVSLGGDVFVFPKNSDPKVKDIQLQMASMMVNPTVQADFNNAKGSLPMRLDVDTSAADACMQMGLDLIKQPEAIMRESDDWNSPAFTNAWDDIISEFRNDPNYSV
;
A
#
# COMPACT_ATOMS: atom_id res chain seq x y z
N MET A 1 23.67 12.70 85.57
CA MET A 1 24.09 13.13 84.22
C MET A 1 23.17 12.46 83.17
N LYS A 2 22.11 13.12 82.77
CA LYS A 2 21.14 12.60 81.72
C LYS A 2 21.42 13.31 80.47
N LYS A 3 21.79 12.61 79.40
CA LYS A 3 21.97 13.13 78.03
C LYS A 3 20.60 13.18 77.37
N LEU A 4 20.16 14.40 76.95
CA LEU A 4 19.04 14.62 76.04
C LEU A 4 19.54 14.34 74.60
N ILE A 5 18.83 13.45 73.91
CA ILE A 5 18.97 13.24 72.45
C ILE A 5 17.84 13.97 71.79
N SER A 6 18.14 15.04 71.02
CA SER A 6 17.19 15.75 70.17
C SER A 6 17.09 15.01 68.85
N ILE A 7 15.88 14.54 68.56
CA ILE A 7 15.54 13.95 67.24
C ILE A 7 14.98 15.08 66.36
N LEU A 8 15.72 15.44 65.32
CA LEU A 8 15.21 16.30 64.25
C LEU A 8 14.33 15.49 63.31
N PHE A 9 13.03 15.77 63.32
CA PHE A 9 12.09 15.25 62.30
C PHE A 9 12.16 16.17 61.06
N SER A 10 12.77 15.68 59.99
CA SER A 10 12.79 16.36 58.72
C SER A 10 11.47 16.06 57.97
N LEU A 11 10.61 17.07 57.84
CA LEU A 11 9.38 17.02 57.04
C LEU A 11 9.79 17.03 55.57
N MET A 12 9.76 15.89 54.88
CA MET A 12 9.76 15.83 53.43
C MET A 12 8.33 16.12 52.92
N LEU A 13 8.10 17.31 52.37
CA LEU A 13 6.92 17.56 51.53
C LEU A 13 7.09 16.79 50.20
N PRO A 14 6.08 16.05 49.76
CA PRO A 14 6.09 15.50 48.43
C PRO A 14 5.87 16.64 47.42
N LEU A 15 6.86 16.91 46.54
CA LEU A 15 6.65 17.68 45.33
C LEU A 15 5.72 16.86 44.43
N SER A 16 4.46 17.24 44.39
CA SER A 16 3.53 16.80 43.36
C SER A 16 3.91 17.48 42.05
N PHE A 17 4.57 16.75 41.16
CA PHE A 17 4.68 17.14 39.76
C PHE A 17 3.27 17.02 39.16
N THR A 18 2.55 18.10 39.11
CA THR A 18 1.40 18.24 38.24
C THR A 18 1.95 18.33 36.82
N SER A 19 1.89 17.24 36.09
CA SER A 19 1.98 17.24 34.64
C SER A 19 0.88 18.19 34.14
N ALA A 20 1.27 19.36 33.69
CA ALA A 20 0.37 20.22 32.95
C ALA A 20 0.05 19.50 31.62
N SER A 21 -1.06 18.76 31.62
CA SER A 21 -1.73 18.40 30.38
C SER A 21 -1.98 19.70 29.64
N LYS A 22 -1.27 19.98 28.55
CA LYS A 22 -1.72 20.97 27.59
C LYS A 22 -3.11 20.51 27.15
N ALA A 23 -4.14 21.23 27.60
CA ALA A 23 -5.47 21.11 27.05
C ALA A 23 -5.39 21.59 25.59
N GLY A 24 -5.04 20.69 24.69
CA GLY A 24 -5.25 20.86 23.26
C GLY A 24 -6.77 20.98 23.08
N GLY A 25 -7.26 22.07 22.48
CA GLY A 25 -8.68 22.18 22.15
C GLY A 25 -9.06 21.03 21.21
N HIS A 26 -10.31 20.58 21.28
CA HIS A 26 -10.90 19.62 20.35
C HIS A 26 -10.63 20.03 18.89
N MET A 27 -10.08 19.12 18.08
CA MET A 27 -9.69 19.37 16.69
C MET A 27 -10.51 18.46 15.77
N GLU A 28 -10.96 19.02 14.65
CA GLU A 28 -11.63 18.27 13.59
C GLU A 28 -10.68 18.16 12.39
N ALA A 29 -10.57 16.96 11.82
CA ALA A 29 -9.73 16.70 10.68
C ALA A 29 -10.50 15.95 9.59
N GLU A 30 -10.69 16.59 8.44
CA GLU A 30 -11.27 15.94 7.26
C GLU A 30 -10.18 15.24 6.45
N VAL A 31 -10.40 13.95 6.16
CA VAL A 31 -9.45 13.11 5.43
C VAL A 31 -10.11 12.55 4.19
N ILE A 32 -9.57 12.89 3.01
CA ILE A 32 -9.99 12.31 1.72
C ILE A 32 -9.13 11.09 1.42
N HIS A 33 -9.79 9.96 1.12
CA HIS A 33 -9.13 8.72 0.73
C HIS A 33 -10.02 7.87 -0.19
N TRP A 34 -9.44 6.82 -0.80
CA TRP A 34 -10.20 5.90 -1.66
C TRP A 34 -10.40 4.50 -1.08
N TRP A 35 -10.11 4.30 0.18
CA TRP A 35 -10.26 3.02 0.87
C TRP A 35 -11.71 2.75 1.21
N THR A 36 -12.41 2.05 0.32
CA THR A 36 -13.87 1.81 0.41
C THR A 36 -14.24 0.34 0.49
N SER A 37 -13.29 -0.60 0.33
CA SER A 37 -13.53 -2.03 0.53
C SER A 37 -13.54 -2.40 2.02
N GLY A 38 -13.94 -3.63 2.35
CA GLY A 38 -14.05 -4.07 3.74
C GLY A 38 -12.73 -4.03 4.48
N GLY A 39 -11.66 -4.57 3.89
CA GLY A 39 -10.31 -4.56 4.47
C GLY A 39 -9.75 -3.14 4.56
N GLU A 40 -9.98 -2.31 3.55
CA GLU A 40 -9.54 -0.92 3.55
C GLU A 40 -10.24 -0.06 4.60
N GLN A 41 -11.55 -0.25 4.80
CA GLN A 41 -12.28 0.44 5.86
C GLN A 41 -11.81 0.01 7.25
N ALA A 42 -11.53 -1.28 7.46
CA ALA A 42 -10.95 -1.75 8.70
C ALA A 42 -9.58 -1.10 8.98
N ALA A 43 -8.78 -0.86 7.95
CA ALA A 43 -7.49 -0.21 8.08
C ALA A 43 -7.60 1.29 8.42
N ILE A 44 -8.37 2.08 7.64
CA ILE A 44 -8.50 3.53 7.88
C ILE A 44 -9.11 3.81 9.25
N SER A 45 -9.97 2.91 9.75
CA SER A 45 -10.54 3.01 11.10
C SER A 45 -9.47 3.04 12.18
N LYS A 46 -8.27 2.44 11.95
CA LYS A 46 -7.18 2.49 12.93
C LYS A 46 -6.57 3.88 13.08
N PHE A 47 -6.51 4.65 12.00
CA PHE A 47 -6.14 6.07 12.08
C PHE A 47 -7.24 6.90 12.73
N ALA A 48 -8.50 6.64 12.38
CA ALA A 48 -9.63 7.35 12.98
C ALA A 48 -9.70 7.09 14.50
N GLU A 49 -9.63 5.83 14.93
CA GLU A 49 -9.58 5.43 16.34
C GLU A 49 -8.44 6.13 17.08
N ALA A 50 -7.22 6.11 16.54
CA ALA A 50 -6.05 6.76 17.15
C ALA A 50 -6.22 8.27 17.27
N TRP A 51 -6.83 8.92 16.26
CA TRP A 51 -7.12 10.36 16.29
C TRP A 51 -8.20 10.73 17.32
N GLU A 52 -9.23 9.90 17.43
CA GLU A 52 -10.33 10.07 18.38
C GLU A 52 -9.90 9.78 19.83
N ASP A 53 -8.99 8.83 20.05
CA ASP A 53 -8.39 8.56 21.35
C ASP A 53 -7.56 9.74 21.88
N MET A 54 -7.08 10.62 21.00
CA MET A 54 -6.47 11.90 21.36
C MET A 54 -7.50 12.98 21.75
N GLY A 55 -8.81 12.68 21.71
CA GLY A 55 -9.90 13.60 22.02
C GLY A 55 -10.36 14.48 20.85
N ASN A 56 -10.05 14.09 19.63
CA ASN A 56 -10.35 14.82 18.40
C ASN A 56 -11.51 14.20 17.62
N THR A 57 -11.92 14.80 16.49
CA THR A 57 -12.91 14.25 15.57
C THR A 57 -12.28 13.91 14.21
N TRP A 58 -12.49 12.70 13.75
CA TRP A 58 -12.19 12.28 12.38
C TRP A 58 -13.40 12.50 11.48
N ILE A 59 -13.22 13.22 10.37
CA ILE A 59 -14.26 13.40 9.34
C ILE A 59 -13.82 12.60 8.12
N ASP A 60 -14.50 11.47 7.93
CA ASP A 60 -14.20 10.52 6.87
C ASP A 60 -14.83 10.96 5.54
N THR A 61 -13.99 11.13 4.51
CA THR A 61 -14.43 11.46 3.15
C THR A 61 -13.89 10.42 2.17
N ALA A 62 -14.53 9.25 2.20
CA ALA A 62 -14.20 8.12 1.33
C ALA A 62 -14.77 8.31 -0.08
N ILE A 63 -13.93 8.22 -1.10
CA ILE A 63 -14.29 8.38 -2.53
C ILE A 63 -13.77 7.17 -3.30
N THR A 64 -14.65 6.33 -3.81
CA THR A 64 -14.27 5.13 -4.57
C THR A 64 -13.44 5.47 -5.81
N GLY A 65 -12.26 4.83 -5.90
CA GLY A 65 -11.30 4.98 -6.99
C GLY A 65 -10.28 6.09 -6.74
N GLY A 66 -8.98 5.72 -6.82
CA GLY A 66 -7.87 6.62 -6.52
C GLY A 66 -7.87 7.89 -7.38
N ASP A 67 -8.15 7.77 -8.69
CA ASP A 67 -8.20 8.93 -9.59
C ASP A 67 -9.30 9.92 -9.20
N ASN A 68 -10.47 9.41 -8.79
CA ASN A 68 -11.58 10.24 -8.35
C ASN A 68 -11.25 10.98 -7.04
N ALA A 69 -10.63 10.29 -6.08
CA ALA A 69 -10.25 10.88 -4.80
C ALA A 69 -9.16 11.95 -4.99
N ARG A 70 -8.11 11.64 -5.77
CA ARG A 70 -7.04 12.60 -6.10
C ARG A 70 -7.57 13.80 -6.89
N GLY A 71 -8.38 13.56 -7.92
CA GLY A 71 -9.01 14.63 -8.71
C GLY A 71 -9.88 15.55 -7.85
N THR A 72 -10.66 14.98 -6.94
CA THR A 72 -11.46 15.74 -5.96
C THR A 72 -10.58 16.57 -5.05
N THR A 73 -9.50 15.99 -4.53
CA THR A 73 -8.53 16.70 -3.67
C THR A 73 -7.92 17.89 -4.40
N VAL A 74 -7.39 17.69 -5.61
CA VAL A 74 -6.78 18.77 -6.41
C VAL A 74 -7.80 19.88 -6.71
N ASN A 75 -9.02 19.53 -7.11
CA ASN A 75 -10.08 20.50 -7.36
C ASN A 75 -10.45 21.31 -6.11
N ARG A 76 -10.48 20.69 -4.94
CA ARG A 76 -10.75 21.38 -3.67
C ARG A 76 -9.60 22.29 -3.25
N ILE A 77 -8.35 21.89 -3.48
CA ILE A 77 -7.17 22.75 -3.25
C ILE A 77 -7.26 24.00 -4.14
N ILE A 78 -7.50 23.83 -5.43
CA ILE A 78 -7.64 24.95 -6.40
C ILE A 78 -8.84 25.84 -6.04
N GLY A 79 -9.94 25.23 -5.59
CA GLY A 79 -11.16 25.93 -5.19
C GLY A 79 -11.07 26.65 -3.83
N GLY A 80 -9.93 26.54 -3.11
CA GLY A 80 -9.71 27.20 -1.82
C GLY A 80 -10.45 26.55 -0.64
N ASN A 81 -10.91 25.32 -0.78
CA ASN A 81 -11.53 24.52 0.28
C ASN A 81 -10.84 23.15 0.42
N PRO A 82 -9.54 23.12 0.76
CA PRO A 82 -8.77 21.88 0.87
C PRO A 82 -9.24 21.04 2.09
N PRO A 83 -9.08 19.68 2.02
CA PRO A 83 -9.21 18.84 3.21
C PRO A 83 -8.02 19.06 4.17
N THR A 84 -8.11 18.52 5.38
CA THR A 84 -6.98 18.52 6.33
C THR A 84 -5.85 17.62 5.84
N ALA A 85 -6.18 16.42 5.36
CA ALA A 85 -5.24 15.48 4.77
C ALA A 85 -5.88 14.76 3.58
N ALA A 86 -5.08 14.26 2.66
CA ALA A 86 -5.55 13.47 1.53
C ALA A 86 -4.55 12.38 1.16
N GLN A 87 -5.08 11.23 0.76
CA GLN A 87 -4.32 10.07 0.31
C GLN A 87 -3.80 10.27 -1.12
N PHE A 88 -2.54 9.88 -1.34
CA PHE A 88 -1.87 9.70 -2.62
C PHE A 88 -1.07 8.40 -2.61
N ASN A 89 -0.52 7.97 -3.73
CA ASN A 89 0.43 6.87 -3.76
C ASN A 89 1.87 7.38 -3.58
N ILE A 90 2.75 6.48 -3.17
CA ILE A 90 4.20 6.63 -3.23
C ILE A 90 4.58 6.75 -4.72
N SER A 91 4.69 7.99 -5.21
CA SER A 91 4.99 8.29 -6.61
C SER A 91 5.14 9.80 -6.80
N LYS A 92 5.26 10.24 -8.05
CA LYS A 92 5.32 11.68 -8.39
C LYS A 92 3.96 12.38 -8.50
N GLN A 93 2.88 11.77 -8.04
CA GLN A 93 1.51 12.28 -8.23
C GLN A 93 1.24 13.63 -7.55
N PHE A 94 1.96 13.97 -6.49
CA PHE A 94 1.75 15.22 -5.73
C PHE A 94 2.89 16.24 -5.89
N VAL A 95 3.92 15.95 -6.68
CA VAL A 95 5.09 16.82 -6.85
C VAL A 95 4.68 18.19 -7.39
N ASP A 96 3.77 18.26 -8.35
CA ASP A 96 3.26 19.53 -8.90
C ASP A 96 2.61 20.40 -7.80
N LEU A 97 1.92 19.79 -6.84
CA LEU A 97 1.33 20.52 -5.70
C LEU A 97 2.41 21.07 -4.75
N VAL A 98 3.52 20.33 -4.58
CA VAL A 98 4.68 20.83 -3.81
C VAL A 98 5.30 22.02 -4.51
N GLU A 99 5.59 21.90 -5.83
CA GLU A 99 6.21 22.95 -6.64
C GLU A 99 5.39 24.24 -6.70
N GLN A 100 4.05 24.09 -6.71
CA GLN A 100 3.12 25.22 -6.65
C GLN A 100 2.93 25.77 -5.24
N GLY A 101 3.60 25.19 -4.23
CA GLY A 101 3.51 25.63 -2.84
C GLY A 101 2.15 25.38 -2.20
N GLN A 102 1.39 24.40 -2.68
CA GLN A 102 0.04 24.08 -2.21
C GLN A 102 0.02 23.10 -1.01
N LEU A 103 1.13 22.44 -0.72
CA LEU A 103 1.23 21.50 0.39
C LEU A 103 1.96 22.12 1.59
N GLN A 104 1.53 21.72 2.78
CA GLN A 104 2.17 22.06 4.06
C GLN A 104 3.45 21.24 4.21
N SER A 105 4.56 21.90 4.52
CA SER A 105 5.78 21.20 4.94
C SER A 105 5.57 20.56 6.32
N LEU A 106 6.03 19.33 6.45
CA LEU A 106 6.02 18.54 7.68
C LEU A 106 7.40 18.54 8.37
N GLU A 107 8.37 19.29 7.85
CA GLU A 107 9.76 19.23 8.32
C GLU A 107 9.89 19.55 9.81
N GLU A 108 9.03 20.41 10.34
CA GLU A 108 9.02 20.76 11.76
C GLU A 108 8.83 19.53 12.65
N VAL A 109 7.84 18.67 12.35
CA VAL A 109 7.58 17.43 13.10
C VAL A 109 8.55 16.34 12.70
N ALA A 110 8.88 16.21 11.43
CA ALA A 110 9.79 15.20 10.92
C ALA A 110 11.19 15.30 11.53
N SER A 111 11.74 16.53 11.62
CA SER A 111 13.01 16.78 12.28
C SER A 111 12.94 16.60 13.79
N ALA A 112 11.85 17.05 14.44
CA ALA A 112 11.69 16.94 15.89
C ALA A 112 11.61 15.47 16.35
N GLU A 113 11.01 14.59 15.55
CA GLU A 113 10.79 13.17 15.85
C GLU A 113 11.84 12.26 15.21
N GLY A 114 12.74 12.79 14.37
CA GLY A 114 13.80 12.00 13.73
C GLY A 114 13.29 11.02 12.68
N TRP A 115 12.35 11.43 11.83
CA TRP A 115 11.73 10.54 10.84
C TRP A 115 12.74 9.88 9.92
N ARG A 116 13.84 10.55 9.58
CA ARG A 116 14.92 10.00 8.74
C ARG A 116 15.65 8.83 9.37
N ASP A 117 15.51 8.63 10.70
CA ASP A 117 16.18 7.56 11.43
C ASP A 117 15.38 6.26 11.44
N PHE A 118 14.06 6.32 11.27
CA PHE A 118 13.19 5.15 11.38
C PHE A 118 12.35 4.81 10.14
N ILE A 119 12.16 5.74 9.19
CA ILE A 119 11.48 5.42 7.92
C ILE A 119 12.35 4.48 7.09
N TYR A 120 11.78 3.34 6.71
CA TYR A 120 12.47 2.30 5.99
C TYR A 120 11.56 1.67 4.90
N PRO A 121 12.08 1.37 3.72
CA PRO A 121 13.45 1.65 3.26
C PRO A 121 13.70 3.15 3.00
N PRO A 122 14.98 3.58 2.87
CA PRO A 122 15.31 4.99 2.63
C PRO A 122 14.65 5.60 1.38
N ASP A 123 14.29 4.77 0.41
CA ASP A 123 13.55 5.18 -0.80
C ASP A 123 12.22 5.89 -0.47
N LEU A 124 11.55 5.54 0.64
CA LEU A 124 10.34 6.22 1.11
C LEU A 124 10.61 7.66 1.53
N ILE A 125 11.79 7.92 2.10
CA ILE A 125 12.22 9.28 2.45
C ILE A 125 12.35 10.11 1.17
N GLU A 126 13.05 9.56 0.15
CA GLU A 126 13.25 10.23 -1.14
C GLU A 126 11.92 10.61 -1.81
N THR A 127 10.89 9.77 -1.66
CA THR A 127 9.56 10.04 -2.23
C THR A 127 8.85 11.19 -1.53
N CYS A 128 8.96 11.29 -0.20
CA CYS A 128 8.26 12.31 0.58
C CYS A 128 9.07 13.60 0.77
N GLU A 129 10.37 13.58 0.49
CA GLU A 129 11.26 14.73 0.66
C GLU A 129 11.41 15.53 -0.65
N TYR A 130 11.22 16.84 -0.57
CA TYR A 130 11.46 17.76 -1.66
C TYR A 130 12.25 18.97 -1.15
N ASN A 131 13.42 19.22 -1.75
CA ASN A 131 14.35 20.27 -1.30
C ASN A 131 14.76 20.20 0.18
N GLY A 132 14.84 19.00 0.74
CA GLY A 132 15.25 18.76 2.13
C GLY A 132 14.13 18.90 3.16
N GLU A 133 12.87 19.01 2.74
CA GLU A 133 11.70 19.07 3.61
C GLU A 133 10.71 17.97 3.26
N PHE A 134 10.06 17.37 4.27
CA PHE A 134 8.99 16.41 4.08
C PHE A 134 7.68 17.08 3.69
N TYR A 135 6.99 16.54 2.66
CA TYR A 135 5.68 16.98 2.19
C TYR A 135 4.63 15.88 2.19
N CYS A 136 5.00 14.67 2.56
CA CYS A 136 4.05 13.59 2.80
C CYS A 136 4.47 12.71 3.98
N VAL A 137 3.51 11.93 4.49
CA VAL A 137 3.72 10.85 5.44
C VAL A 137 3.52 9.54 4.70
N PRO A 138 4.55 8.69 4.53
CA PRO A 138 4.33 7.34 4.07
C PRO A 138 3.63 6.55 5.20
N VAL A 139 2.59 5.80 4.87
CA VAL A 139 1.81 5.07 5.90
C VAL A 139 1.93 3.57 5.78
N ASN A 140 2.37 3.09 4.63
CA ASN A 140 2.61 1.66 4.39
C ASN A 140 3.64 1.45 3.27
N ILE A 141 4.02 0.19 3.11
CA ILE A 141 4.65 -0.33 1.91
C ILE A 141 3.65 -1.31 1.32
N HIS A 142 3.17 -1.02 0.12
CA HIS A 142 2.45 -1.99 -0.69
C HIS A 142 3.39 -2.76 -1.60
N SER A 143 3.13 -4.04 -1.71
CA SER A 143 3.86 -4.93 -2.61
C SER A 143 2.88 -5.61 -3.55
N SER A 144 3.10 -5.42 -4.86
CA SER A 144 2.13 -5.74 -5.92
C SER A 144 2.25 -7.16 -6.48
N GLN A 145 3.26 -7.94 -6.07
CA GLN A 145 3.75 -9.14 -6.77
C GLN A 145 3.07 -10.46 -6.38
N TRP A 146 1.91 -10.44 -5.72
CA TRP A 146 1.35 -11.66 -5.14
C TRP A 146 0.38 -12.40 -6.05
N MET A 147 0.40 -13.73 -5.96
CA MET A 147 -0.71 -14.60 -6.31
C MET A 147 -1.41 -15.07 -5.03
N TRP A 148 -2.67 -14.71 -4.89
CA TRP A 148 -3.56 -15.15 -3.81
C TRP A 148 -4.32 -16.38 -4.27
N VAL A 149 -4.20 -17.47 -3.54
CA VAL A 149 -4.62 -18.80 -3.96
C VAL A 149 -5.65 -19.35 -2.99
N ASN A 150 -6.78 -19.85 -3.47
CA ASN A 150 -7.72 -20.61 -2.67
C ASN A 150 -7.26 -22.06 -2.55
N ILE A 151 -6.83 -22.50 -1.36
CA ILE A 151 -6.26 -23.84 -1.12
C ILE A 151 -7.29 -24.94 -1.42
N ASP A 152 -8.52 -24.77 -0.96
CA ASP A 152 -9.60 -25.75 -1.11
C ASP A 152 -9.93 -26.05 -2.60
N VAL A 153 -9.86 -25.05 -3.47
CA VAL A 153 -10.03 -25.23 -4.92
C VAL A 153 -8.93 -26.12 -5.49
N PHE A 154 -7.68 -25.86 -5.13
CA PHE A 154 -6.54 -26.65 -5.60
C PHE A 154 -6.59 -28.10 -5.10
N GLU A 155 -6.98 -28.31 -3.85
CA GLU A 155 -7.17 -29.63 -3.26
C GLU A 155 -8.30 -30.41 -3.94
N LYS A 156 -9.45 -29.78 -4.19
CA LYS A 156 -10.60 -30.40 -4.85
C LYS A 156 -10.31 -30.76 -6.30
N VAL A 157 -9.55 -29.95 -7.01
CA VAL A 157 -9.13 -30.24 -8.40
C VAL A 157 -7.99 -31.28 -8.44
N GLY A 158 -7.24 -31.44 -7.35
CA GLY A 158 -6.11 -32.36 -7.25
C GLY A 158 -4.88 -31.92 -8.04
N VAL A 159 -4.61 -30.60 -8.06
CA VAL A 159 -3.42 -30.01 -8.70
C VAL A 159 -2.58 -29.27 -7.65
N PRO A 160 -1.25 -29.18 -7.84
CA PRO A 160 -0.39 -28.48 -6.92
C PRO A 160 -0.61 -26.95 -7.02
N ILE A 161 -0.39 -26.22 -5.90
CA ILE A 161 -0.33 -24.77 -5.90
C ILE A 161 0.93 -24.34 -6.67
N PRO A 162 0.80 -23.45 -7.69
CA PRO A 162 1.91 -23.02 -8.53
C PRO A 162 2.84 -22.05 -7.81
N ASN A 163 4.15 -22.16 -8.07
CA ASN A 163 5.16 -21.20 -7.58
C ASN A 163 5.62 -20.22 -8.66
N THR A 164 5.22 -20.46 -9.90
CA THR A 164 5.56 -19.59 -11.04
C THR A 164 4.31 -19.36 -11.90
N ILE A 165 4.36 -18.30 -12.71
CA ILE A 165 3.29 -18.01 -13.68
C ILE A 165 3.14 -19.19 -14.69
N GLN A 166 4.26 -19.80 -15.11
CA GLN A 166 4.20 -20.94 -16.03
C GLN A 166 3.52 -22.16 -15.40
N GLU A 167 3.87 -22.49 -14.15
CA GLU A 167 3.19 -23.58 -13.43
C GLU A 167 1.69 -23.30 -13.28
N PHE A 168 1.29 -22.05 -13.08
CA PHE A 168 -0.12 -21.69 -13.07
C PHE A 168 -0.78 -21.92 -14.42
N VAL A 169 -0.17 -21.48 -15.51
CA VAL A 169 -0.67 -21.68 -16.89
C VAL A 169 -0.84 -23.19 -17.17
N ASP A 170 0.06 -24.03 -16.66
CA ASP A 170 0.02 -25.48 -16.88
C ASP A 170 -1.13 -26.17 -16.13
N VAL A 171 -1.53 -25.68 -14.95
CA VAL A 171 -2.62 -26.28 -14.14
C VAL A 171 -3.99 -25.64 -14.40
N ALA A 172 -4.04 -24.41 -14.90
CA ALA A 172 -5.26 -23.63 -15.10
C ALA A 172 -6.32 -24.33 -15.97
N PRO A 173 -5.99 -25.08 -17.06
CA PRO A 173 -6.97 -25.86 -17.81
C PRO A 173 -7.74 -26.88 -16.97
N LYS A 174 -7.08 -27.55 -16.03
CA LYS A 174 -7.72 -28.53 -15.15
C LYS A 174 -8.67 -27.85 -14.15
N ILE A 175 -8.31 -26.66 -13.67
CA ILE A 175 -9.15 -25.86 -12.80
C ILE A 175 -10.42 -25.45 -13.57
N GLN A 176 -10.27 -25.02 -14.82
CA GLN A 176 -11.40 -24.65 -15.70
C GLN A 176 -12.29 -25.83 -16.02
N GLU A 177 -11.71 -26.99 -16.35
CA GLU A 177 -12.45 -28.28 -16.60
C GLU A 177 -13.25 -28.73 -15.38
N ALA A 178 -12.75 -28.42 -14.16
CA ALA A 178 -13.45 -28.73 -12.92
C ALA A 178 -14.58 -27.70 -12.59
N GLY A 179 -14.79 -26.70 -13.44
CA GLY A 179 -15.86 -25.70 -13.32
C GLY A 179 -15.54 -24.48 -12.47
N TYR A 180 -14.28 -24.28 -12.10
CA TYR A 180 -13.83 -23.07 -11.39
C TYR A 180 -13.27 -22.05 -12.38
N ILE A 181 -13.29 -20.77 -11.99
CA ILE A 181 -12.57 -19.70 -12.71
C ILE A 181 -11.10 -19.80 -12.28
N PRO A 182 -10.15 -20.06 -13.21
CA PRO A 182 -8.76 -20.18 -12.82
C PRO A 182 -8.17 -18.88 -12.29
N LEU A 183 -8.45 -17.73 -12.92
CA LEU A 183 -7.89 -16.42 -12.59
C LEU A 183 -8.99 -15.37 -12.46
N ALA A 184 -9.22 -14.86 -11.26
CA ALA A 184 -10.05 -13.70 -11.03
C ALA A 184 -9.27 -12.41 -11.33
N LEU A 185 -9.87 -11.51 -12.10
CA LEU A 185 -9.33 -10.19 -12.40
C LEU A 185 -10.45 -9.16 -12.41
N GLY A 186 -10.14 -7.93 -12.04
CA GLY A 186 -11.01 -6.77 -12.26
C GLY A 186 -10.69 -6.07 -13.58
N GLY A 187 -11.60 -5.23 -14.06
CA GLY A 187 -11.55 -4.60 -15.39
C GLY A 187 -11.05 -3.16 -15.40
N GLN A 188 -10.31 -2.73 -14.39
CA GLN A 188 -9.69 -1.41 -14.39
C GLN A 188 -8.27 -1.51 -14.96
N THR A 189 -7.84 -0.52 -15.74
CA THR A 189 -6.53 -0.51 -16.44
C THR A 189 -5.35 -0.78 -15.51
N TRP A 190 -5.36 -0.19 -14.32
CA TRP A 190 -4.30 -0.39 -13.33
C TRP A 190 -4.20 -1.85 -12.83
N GLN A 191 -5.32 -2.60 -12.76
CA GLN A 191 -5.29 -4.02 -12.36
C GLN A 191 -4.69 -4.87 -13.48
N GLU A 192 -4.99 -4.54 -14.72
CA GLU A 192 -4.43 -5.19 -15.91
C GLU A 192 -2.92 -4.94 -16.00
N SER A 193 -2.50 -3.70 -15.76
CA SER A 193 -1.09 -3.29 -15.73
C SER A 193 -0.33 -3.92 -14.56
N LEU A 194 -0.95 -4.02 -13.37
CA LEU A 194 -0.38 -4.73 -12.22
C LEU A 194 -0.13 -6.20 -12.57
N MET A 195 -1.11 -6.90 -13.14
CA MET A 195 -0.94 -8.29 -13.57
C MET A 195 0.20 -8.41 -14.60
N PHE A 196 0.29 -7.49 -15.57
CA PHE A 196 1.41 -7.45 -16.50
C PHE A 196 2.75 -7.28 -15.78
N GLY A 197 2.84 -6.37 -14.81
CA GLY A 197 4.05 -6.14 -14.01
C GLY A 197 4.51 -7.39 -13.26
N VAL A 198 3.58 -8.19 -12.72
CA VAL A 198 3.89 -9.46 -12.06
C VAL A 198 4.40 -10.50 -13.05
N VAL A 199 3.78 -10.61 -14.23
CA VAL A 199 4.27 -11.48 -15.31
C VAL A 199 5.67 -11.04 -15.76
N ALA A 200 5.86 -9.75 -15.99
CA ALA A 200 7.12 -9.18 -16.44
C ALA A 200 8.25 -9.40 -15.42
N SER A 201 8.00 -9.14 -14.15
CA SER A 201 9.01 -9.36 -13.11
C SER A 201 9.41 -10.82 -12.96
N SER A 202 8.45 -11.76 -13.13
CA SER A 202 8.71 -13.20 -13.06
C SER A 202 9.48 -13.75 -14.26
N THR A 203 9.32 -13.14 -15.45
CA THR A 203 9.96 -13.56 -16.71
C THR A 203 11.27 -12.82 -17.01
N LEU A 204 11.31 -11.51 -16.76
CA LEU A 204 12.45 -10.65 -17.10
C LEU A 204 13.45 -10.52 -15.95
N GLY A 205 12.95 -10.43 -14.71
CA GLY A 205 13.75 -10.08 -13.54
C GLY A 205 14.10 -8.59 -13.44
N PHE A 206 14.53 -8.15 -12.25
CA PHE A 206 14.74 -6.74 -11.90
C PHE A 206 15.69 -5.96 -12.82
N PRO A 207 16.86 -6.49 -13.19
CA PRO A 207 17.78 -5.72 -14.03
C PRO A 207 17.18 -5.36 -15.39
N HIS A 208 16.32 -6.22 -15.93
CA HIS A 208 15.65 -5.95 -17.19
C HIS A 208 14.47 -4.98 -17.00
N MET A 209 13.70 -5.13 -15.94
CA MET A 209 12.64 -4.18 -15.59
C MET A 209 13.17 -2.76 -15.40
N ALA A 210 14.33 -2.60 -14.74
CA ALA A 210 14.97 -1.31 -14.60
C ALA A 210 15.37 -0.69 -15.96
N LYS A 211 15.86 -1.49 -16.92
CA LYS A 211 16.13 -1.00 -18.28
C LYS A 211 14.87 -0.49 -18.98
N LEU A 212 13.75 -1.21 -18.84
CA LEU A 212 12.48 -0.79 -19.45
C LEU A 212 11.96 0.51 -18.85
N TYR A 213 11.81 0.56 -17.54
CA TYR A 213 11.07 1.63 -16.85
C TYR A 213 11.93 2.82 -16.44
N ARG A 214 13.13 2.58 -15.94
CA ARG A 214 14.05 3.63 -15.50
C ARG A 214 14.87 4.19 -16.66
N ASP A 215 15.54 3.29 -17.39
CA ASP A 215 16.53 3.67 -18.43
C ASP A 215 15.83 3.95 -19.78
N LYS A 216 14.57 3.48 -19.97
CA LYS A 216 13.80 3.60 -21.22
C LYS A 216 14.56 3.07 -22.42
N ASP A 217 15.27 1.94 -22.20
CA ASP A 217 16.10 1.29 -23.20
C ASP A 217 15.23 0.62 -24.26
N VAL A 218 15.22 1.19 -25.47
CA VAL A 218 14.39 0.71 -26.60
C VAL A 218 14.77 -0.70 -27.02
N ASP A 219 16.04 -1.10 -26.85
CA ASP A 219 16.49 -2.44 -27.23
C ASP A 219 15.97 -3.49 -26.23
N ALA A 220 15.76 -3.11 -24.97
CA ALA A 220 15.14 -3.99 -23.98
C ALA A 220 13.68 -4.32 -24.29
N PHE A 221 12.96 -3.44 -25.00
CA PHE A 221 11.60 -3.73 -25.50
C PHE A 221 11.57 -4.65 -26.72
N ARG A 222 12.72 -4.80 -27.41
CA ARG A 222 12.85 -5.65 -28.59
C ARG A 222 13.54 -6.99 -28.28
N ASP A 223 13.84 -7.22 -27.02
CA ASP A 223 14.41 -8.49 -26.57
C ASP A 223 13.36 -9.61 -26.62
N GLY A 224 13.74 -10.80 -27.08
CA GLY A 224 12.87 -11.97 -27.14
C GLY A 224 12.31 -12.38 -25.76
N LYS A 225 12.90 -11.96 -24.65
CA LYS A 225 12.33 -12.15 -23.31
C LYS A 225 11.12 -11.25 -23.10
N PHE A 226 11.15 -10.01 -23.58
CA PHE A 226 10.00 -9.12 -23.50
C PHE A 226 8.86 -9.63 -24.37
N GLU A 227 9.16 -10.12 -25.57
CA GLU A 227 8.18 -10.80 -26.44
C GLU A 227 7.54 -12.02 -25.72
N LEU A 228 8.35 -12.85 -25.06
CA LEU A 228 7.85 -13.97 -24.26
C LEU A 228 6.93 -13.49 -23.12
N THR A 229 7.29 -12.38 -22.48
CA THR A 229 6.45 -11.77 -21.43
C THR A 229 5.08 -11.38 -21.98
N LEU A 230 5.03 -10.72 -23.13
CA LEU A 230 3.79 -10.32 -23.79
C LEU A 230 2.93 -11.54 -24.16
N HIS A 231 3.53 -12.60 -24.70
CA HIS A 231 2.80 -13.84 -25.00
C HIS A 231 2.27 -14.49 -23.74
N THR A 232 3.07 -14.62 -22.68
CA THR A 232 2.65 -15.18 -21.39
C THR A 232 1.49 -14.40 -20.79
N TYR A 233 1.57 -13.07 -20.80
CA TYR A 233 0.51 -12.18 -20.31
C TYR A 233 -0.79 -12.39 -21.10
N ARG A 234 -0.71 -12.44 -22.44
CA ARG A 234 -1.88 -12.69 -23.30
C ARG A 234 -2.49 -14.07 -23.06
N ASP A 235 -1.67 -15.08 -22.83
CA ASP A 235 -2.13 -16.43 -22.53
C ASP A 235 -2.96 -16.52 -21.26
N LEU A 236 -2.71 -15.67 -20.27
CA LEU A 236 -3.49 -15.62 -19.04
C LEU A 236 -4.95 -15.20 -19.29
N ASN A 237 -5.23 -14.41 -20.33
CA ASN A 237 -6.58 -13.93 -20.64
C ASN A 237 -7.60 -15.05 -20.84
N ARG A 238 -7.19 -16.19 -21.37
CA ARG A 238 -8.10 -17.34 -21.59
C ARG A 238 -8.60 -17.99 -20.29
N PHE A 239 -8.00 -17.64 -19.16
CA PHE A 239 -8.35 -18.17 -17.84
C PHE A 239 -9.18 -17.18 -17.00
N ILE A 240 -9.44 -15.98 -17.54
CA ILE A 240 -10.23 -14.94 -16.90
C ILE A 240 -11.67 -15.06 -17.42
N ASP A 241 -12.63 -14.90 -16.53
CA ASP A 241 -14.05 -14.97 -16.89
C ASP A 241 -14.55 -13.71 -17.62
N GLU A 242 -15.62 -13.86 -18.39
CA GLU A 242 -16.21 -12.77 -19.20
C GLU A 242 -16.77 -11.61 -18.34
N GLY A 243 -16.98 -11.82 -17.04
CA GLY A 243 -17.47 -10.82 -16.10
C GLY A 243 -16.38 -9.85 -15.58
N ALA A 244 -15.12 -10.02 -15.99
CA ALA A 244 -14.01 -9.18 -15.53
C ALA A 244 -14.17 -7.68 -15.86
N PRO A 245 -14.66 -7.26 -17.05
CA PRO A 245 -14.84 -5.83 -17.34
C PRO A 245 -15.77 -5.14 -16.34
N GLY A 246 -15.29 -4.03 -15.76
CA GLY A 246 -16.03 -3.26 -14.76
C GLY A 246 -16.01 -3.83 -13.33
N ARG A 247 -15.43 -5.01 -13.10
CA ARG A 247 -15.27 -5.57 -11.76
C ARG A 247 -14.21 -4.80 -10.98
N LEU A 248 -14.50 -4.52 -9.70
CA LEU A 248 -13.53 -3.96 -8.78
C LEU A 248 -12.54 -5.03 -8.32
N TRP A 249 -11.37 -4.63 -7.85
CA TRP A 249 -10.34 -5.55 -7.39
C TRP A 249 -10.77 -6.40 -6.19
N ASN A 250 -11.50 -5.80 -5.25
CA ASN A 250 -12.04 -6.49 -4.07
C ASN A 250 -13.15 -7.49 -4.41
N ASP A 251 -13.94 -7.23 -5.47
CA ASP A 251 -14.91 -8.21 -5.97
C ASP A 251 -14.20 -9.43 -6.57
N ALA A 252 -13.06 -9.22 -7.25
CA ALA A 252 -12.23 -10.32 -7.72
C ALA A 252 -11.60 -11.10 -6.54
N THR A 253 -11.15 -10.40 -5.48
CA THR A 253 -10.69 -11.05 -4.25
C THR A 253 -11.80 -11.88 -3.60
N ALA A 254 -13.01 -11.35 -3.52
CA ALA A 254 -14.16 -12.07 -2.98
C ALA A 254 -14.45 -13.38 -3.73
N MET A 255 -14.23 -13.42 -5.04
CA MET A 255 -14.38 -14.69 -5.81
C MET A 255 -13.38 -15.75 -5.35
N VAL A 256 -12.15 -15.37 -4.99
CA VAL A 256 -11.15 -16.31 -4.45
C VAL A 256 -11.50 -16.70 -3.02
N VAL A 257 -11.90 -15.74 -2.18
CA VAL A 257 -12.37 -15.98 -0.79
C VAL A 257 -13.51 -17.00 -0.75
N GLU A 258 -14.46 -16.87 -1.68
CA GLU A 258 -15.65 -17.73 -1.77
C GLU A 258 -15.39 -19.07 -2.50
N GLY A 259 -14.21 -19.29 -3.06
CA GLY A 259 -13.87 -20.48 -3.81
C GLY A 259 -14.56 -20.58 -5.19
N LYS A 260 -15.00 -19.45 -5.76
CA LYS A 260 -15.50 -19.35 -7.15
C LYS A 260 -14.34 -19.27 -8.14
N ALA A 261 -13.24 -18.64 -7.72
CA ALA A 261 -12.00 -18.57 -8.48
C ALA A 261 -10.84 -19.18 -7.69
N ALA A 262 -9.86 -19.70 -8.42
CA ALA A 262 -8.71 -20.37 -7.82
C ALA A 262 -7.61 -19.38 -7.40
N VAL A 263 -7.35 -18.38 -8.23
CA VAL A 263 -6.23 -17.44 -8.07
C VAL A 263 -6.67 -16.01 -8.37
N GLN A 264 -6.06 -15.04 -7.68
CA GLN A 264 -6.01 -13.64 -8.09
C GLN A 264 -4.54 -13.18 -8.06
N ILE A 265 -4.11 -12.46 -9.08
CA ILE A 265 -2.86 -11.69 -9.07
C ILE A 265 -3.22 -10.28 -8.61
N MET A 266 -2.74 -9.89 -7.41
CA MET A 266 -3.09 -8.61 -6.77
C MET A 266 -2.07 -8.27 -5.70
N GLY A 267 -2.00 -7.01 -5.31
CA GLY A 267 -1.15 -6.55 -4.23
C GLY A 267 -1.53 -7.10 -2.86
N ASP A 268 -0.68 -6.83 -1.90
CA ASP A 268 -0.81 -7.30 -0.52
C ASP A 268 -2.08 -6.81 0.20
N TRP A 269 -2.68 -5.70 -0.24
CA TRP A 269 -3.96 -5.21 0.28
C TRP A 269 -5.11 -6.21 0.14
N ALA A 270 -5.03 -7.19 -0.78
CA ALA A 270 -5.99 -8.27 -0.87
C ALA A 270 -6.04 -9.12 0.42
N ARG A 271 -4.93 -9.20 1.17
CA ARG A 271 -4.87 -9.88 2.47
C ARG A 271 -5.90 -9.32 3.46
N GLY A 272 -6.12 -7.99 3.45
CA GLY A 272 -7.14 -7.36 4.28
C GLY A 272 -8.56 -7.91 4.02
N GLU A 273 -8.89 -8.20 2.75
CA GLU A 273 -10.20 -8.77 2.40
C GLU A 273 -10.34 -10.23 2.91
N PHE A 274 -9.28 -11.05 2.82
CA PHE A 274 -9.28 -12.37 3.43
C PHE A 274 -9.44 -12.29 4.95
N ALA A 275 -8.77 -11.34 5.61
CA ALA A 275 -8.85 -11.16 7.06
C ALA A 275 -10.26 -10.79 7.53
N VAL A 276 -10.95 -9.82 6.89
CA VAL A 276 -12.32 -9.43 7.24
C VAL A 276 -13.33 -10.52 6.92
N ALA A 277 -13.03 -11.40 5.97
CA ALA A 277 -13.80 -12.60 5.68
C ALA A 277 -13.55 -13.75 6.67
N GLY A 278 -12.68 -13.54 7.66
CA GLY A 278 -12.32 -14.56 8.67
C GLY A 278 -11.51 -15.73 8.11
N LYS A 279 -10.75 -15.51 7.04
CA LYS A 279 -9.90 -16.51 6.40
C LYS A 279 -8.49 -16.50 7.00
N GLU A 280 -7.91 -17.68 7.17
CA GLU A 280 -6.60 -17.89 7.76
C GLU A 280 -5.57 -18.23 6.68
N ALA A 281 -4.43 -17.50 6.68
CA ALA A 281 -3.32 -17.73 5.77
C ALA A 281 -2.70 -19.12 5.98
N LYS A 282 -2.36 -19.81 4.89
CA LYS A 282 -1.83 -21.19 4.85
C LYS A 282 -2.82 -22.27 5.31
N VAL A 283 -4.06 -21.88 5.59
CA VAL A 283 -5.16 -22.81 5.93
C VAL A 283 -6.27 -22.71 4.87
N ASP A 284 -6.88 -21.53 4.73
CA ASP A 284 -7.93 -21.27 3.74
C ASP A 284 -7.35 -20.77 2.41
N TYR A 285 -6.29 -19.95 2.49
CA TYR A 285 -5.64 -19.38 1.32
C TYR A 285 -4.11 -19.43 1.44
N ASP A 286 -3.48 -19.43 0.29
CA ASP A 286 -2.02 -19.27 0.19
C ASP A 286 -1.65 -17.97 -0.52
N CYS A 287 -0.46 -17.49 -0.25
CA CYS A 287 0.15 -16.31 -0.84
C CYS A 287 1.48 -16.74 -1.50
N VAL A 288 1.60 -16.48 -2.77
CA VAL A 288 2.77 -16.87 -3.56
C VAL A 288 3.34 -15.63 -4.24
N ILE A 289 4.65 -15.43 -4.14
CA ILE A 289 5.37 -14.51 -5.01
C ILE A 289 5.84 -15.34 -6.20
N PRO A 290 5.24 -15.16 -7.41
CA PRO A 290 5.57 -16.03 -8.54
C PRO A 290 6.96 -15.74 -9.08
N GLY A 291 7.71 -16.80 -9.40
CA GLY A 291 9.05 -16.71 -9.97
C GLY A 291 10.15 -17.25 -9.06
N ASN A 292 11.35 -17.34 -9.64
CA ASN A 292 12.52 -17.93 -8.97
C ASN A 292 13.19 -16.97 -7.98
N VAL A 293 13.01 -15.65 -8.17
CA VAL A 293 13.51 -14.62 -7.28
C VAL A 293 12.34 -14.03 -6.51
N LYS A 294 12.44 -14.07 -5.19
CA LYS A 294 11.43 -13.46 -4.32
C LYS A 294 11.83 -12.02 -4.02
N TYR A 295 10.83 -11.13 -4.02
CA TYR A 295 11.07 -9.69 -3.87
C TYR A 295 9.86 -8.99 -3.27
N VAL A 296 10.05 -7.76 -2.85
CA VAL A 296 9.00 -6.79 -2.51
C VAL A 296 9.03 -5.69 -3.55
N SER A 297 7.94 -5.47 -4.27
CA SER A 297 7.80 -4.23 -5.03
C SER A 297 7.50 -3.09 -4.06
N LEU A 298 8.23 -1.98 -4.21
CA LEU A 298 8.12 -0.83 -3.32
C LEU A 298 7.10 0.16 -3.89
N GLY A 299 5.84 -0.07 -3.59
CA GLY A 299 4.75 0.87 -3.74
C GLY A 299 4.23 1.30 -2.38
N GLY A 300 3.09 1.96 -2.33
CA GLY A 300 2.40 2.27 -1.08
C GLY A 300 1.58 3.55 -1.13
N ASP A 301 1.06 3.90 0.03
CA ASP A 301 0.23 5.07 0.22
C ASP A 301 0.95 6.11 1.08
N VAL A 302 0.67 7.36 0.76
CA VAL A 302 1.10 8.52 1.54
C VAL A 302 -0.10 9.40 1.85
N PHE A 303 -0.01 10.17 2.92
CA PHE A 303 -0.91 11.31 3.15
C PHE A 303 -0.16 12.61 2.91
N VAL A 304 -0.78 13.49 2.11
CA VAL A 304 -0.36 14.86 1.91
C VAL A 304 -1.27 15.80 2.69
N PHE A 305 -0.77 16.97 3.03
CA PHE A 305 -1.45 17.95 3.87
C PHE A 305 -1.53 19.27 3.11
N PRO A 306 -2.67 19.58 2.47
CA PRO A 306 -2.81 20.82 1.72
C PRO A 306 -2.71 22.05 2.61
N LYS A 307 -2.05 23.11 2.14
CA LYS A 307 -2.01 24.39 2.87
C LYS A 307 -3.40 24.94 3.08
N ASN A 308 -3.62 25.46 4.28
CA ASN A 308 -4.86 26.14 4.68
C ASN A 308 -4.55 27.56 5.14
N SER A 309 -5.48 28.48 4.92
CA SER A 309 -5.37 29.85 5.38
C SER A 309 -5.53 30.02 6.90
N ASP A 310 -6.19 29.07 7.58
CA ASP A 310 -6.28 29.03 9.03
C ASP A 310 -5.01 28.41 9.63
N PRO A 311 -4.22 29.17 10.42
CA PRO A 311 -2.99 28.63 11.02
C PRO A 311 -3.24 27.48 12.00
N LYS A 312 -4.44 27.33 12.55
CA LYS A 312 -4.78 26.20 13.42
C LYS A 312 -4.78 24.89 12.67
N VAL A 313 -5.08 24.90 11.37
CA VAL A 313 -5.07 23.69 10.55
C VAL A 313 -3.65 23.11 10.41
N LYS A 314 -2.62 23.97 10.38
CA LYS A 314 -1.23 23.50 10.41
C LYS A 314 -0.93 22.66 11.66
N ASP A 315 -1.36 23.12 12.84
CA ASP A 315 -1.12 22.37 14.09
C ASP A 315 -1.85 21.01 14.07
N ILE A 316 -3.07 20.97 13.52
CA ILE A 316 -3.84 19.74 13.31
C ILE A 316 -3.07 18.81 12.39
N GLN A 317 -2.58 19.30 11.26
CA GLN A 317 -1.84 18.55 10.25
C GLN A 317 -0.55 17.93 10.81
N LEU A 318 0.25 18.70 11.56
CA LEU A 318 1.48 18.20 12.18
C LEU A 318 1.20 17.13 13.23
N GLN A 319 0.15 17.28 14.05
CA GLN A 319 -0.24 16.27 15.04
C GLN A 319 -0.77 15.00 14.38
N MET A 320 -1.55 15.14 13.29
CA MET A 320 -2.04 13.98 12.52
C MET A 320 -0.88 13.25 11.85
N ALA A 321 0.08 13.97 11.26
CA ALA A 321 1.27 13.40 10.67
C ALA A 321 2.10 12.60 11.70
N SER A 322 2.30 13.16 12.90
CA SER A 322 2.95 12.49 14.05
C SER A 322 2.19 11.22 14.48
N MET A 323 0.86 11.29 14.57
CA MET A 323 0.04 10.14 14.91
C MET A 323 0.17 9.02 13.87
N MET A 324 0.16 9.34 12.58
CA MET A 324 0.25 8.34 11.50
C MET A 324 1.58 7.57 11.49
N VAL A 325 2.68 8.17 11.95
CA VAL A 325 3.99 7.49 12.04
C VAL A 325 4.20 6.77 13.38
N ASN A 326 3.30 6.90 14.34
CA ASN A 326 3.42 6.24 15.64
C ASN A 326 3.55 4.71 15.47
N PRO A 327 4.50 4.02 16.16
CA PRO A 327 4.76 2.61 15.95
C PRO A 327 3.55 1.69 16.23
N THR A 328 2.74 2.00 17.24
CA THR A 328 1.53 1.22 17.55
C THR A 328 0.48 1.40 16.44
N VAL A 329 0.25 2.65 16.03
CA VAL A 329 -0.71 2.97 14.95
C VAL A 329 -0.26 2.34 13.62
N GLN A 330 1.04 2.35 13.33
CA GLN A 330 1.62 1.69 12.17
C GLN A 330 1.42 0.16 12.20
N ALA A 331 1.57 -0.47 13.35
CA ALA A 331 1.34 -1.90 13.52
C ALA A 331 -0.14 -2.24 13.26
N ASP A 332 -1.06 -1.55 13.93
CA ASP A 332 -2.51 -1.79 13.87
C ASP A 332 -3.07 -1.54 12.46
N PHE A 333 -2.67 -0.40 11.85
CA PHE A 333 -3.09 -0.05 10.50
C PHE A 333 -2.60 -1.08 9.47
N ASN A 334 -1.31 -1.40 9.45
CA ASN A 334 -0.74 -2.29 8.44
C ASN A 334 -1.20 -3.74 8.60
N ASN A 335 -1.43 -4.18 9.83
CA ASN A 335 -2.02 -5.50 10.06
C ASN A 335 -3.44 -5.60 9.49
N ALA A 336 -4.27 -4.57 9.65
CA ALA A 336 -5.62 -4.51 9.09
C ALA A 336 -5.60 -4.33 7.56
N LYS A 337 -4.70 -3.47 7.04
CA LYS A 337 -4.61 -3.15 5.60
C LYS A 337 -4.09 -4.30 4.75
N GLY A 338 -3.29 -5.17 5.34
CA GLY A 338 -2.59 -6.23 4.60
C GLY A 338 -1.20 -5.86 4.12
N SER A 339 -0.79 -4.62 4.30
CA SER A 339 0.49 -4.03 3.87
C SER A 339 1.61 -4.21 4.90
N LEU A 340 2.80 -3.71 4.58
CA LEU A 340 3.93 -3.67 5.49
C LEU A 340 4.08 -2.27 6.11
N PRO A 341 4.47 -2.16 7.38
CA PRO A 341 4.73 -0.87 8.01
C PRO A 341 5.99 -0.21 7.41
N MET A 342 5.98 1.13 7.37
CA MET A 342 7.09 1.93 6.85
C MET A 342 8.26 2.07 7.84
N ARG A 343 8.26 1.30 8.93
CA ARG A 343 9.30 1.27 9.96
C ARG A 343 9.45 -0.13 10.54
N LEU A 344 10.68 -0.48 10.93
CA LEU A 344 11.03 -1.85 11.37
C LEU A 344 10.89 -2.06 12.88
N ASP A 345 10.64 -1.02 13.66
CA ASP A 345 10.56 -1.04 15.13
C ASP A 345 9.11 -1.15 15.66
N VAL A 346 8.21 -1.70 14.85
CA VAL A 346 6.82 -1.98 15.22
C VAL A 346 6.64 -3.39 15.75
N ASP A 347 5.60 -3.60 16.55
CA ASP A 347 5.19 -4.95 16.96
C ASP A 347 4.53 -5.69 15.80
N THR A 348 5.19 -6.71 15.28
CA THR A 348 4.70 -7.56 14.19
C THR A 348 4.22 -8.92 14.67
N SER A 349 3.95 -9.09 15.97
CA SER A 349 3.50 -10.37 16.55
C SER A 349 2.14 -10.83 16.04
N ALA A 350 1.31 -9.92 15.53
CA ALA A 350 0.03 -10.21 14.90
C ALA A 350 0.13 -10.52 13.39
N ALA A 351 1.34 -10.45 12.80
CA ALA A 351 1.54 -10.73 11.38
C ALA A 351 1.25 -12.20 11.06
N ASP A 352 0.40 -12.45 10.08
CA ASP A 352 0.19 -13.79 9.54
C ASP A 352 1.39 -14.25 8.68
N ALA A 353 1.33 -15.50 8.21
CA ALA A 353 2.43 -16.09 7.43
C ALA A 353 2.73 -15.32 6.13
N CYS A 354 1.73 -14.67 5.50
CA CYS A 354 1.90 -13.90 4.28
C CYS A 354 2.57 -12.55 4.56
N MET A 355 2.11 -11.83 5.58
CA MET A 355 2.76 -10.60 6.02
C MET A 355 4.19 -10.86 6.49
N GLN A 356 4.42 -11.95 7.23
CA GLN A 356 5.76 -12.33 7.69
C GLN A 356 6.73 -12.55 6.52
N MET A 357 6.27 -13.14 5.43
CA MET A 357 7.08 -13.31 4.21
C MET A 357 7.51 -11.94 3.64
N GLY A 358 6.62 -10.98 3.57
CA GLY A 358 6.94 -9.61 3.15
C GLY A 358 7.92 -8.91 4.11
N LEU A 359 7.68 -9.04 5.43
CA LEU A 359 8.55 -8.49 6.48
C LEU A 359 9.97 -9.05 6.44
N ASP A 360 10.13 -10.31 6.07
CA ASP A 360 11.45 -10.93 5.97
C ASP A 360 12.18 -10.51 4.67
N LEU A 361 11.44 -10.28 3.59
CA LEU A 361 12.01 -9.79 2.34
C LEU A 361 12.41 -8.31 2.43
N ILE A 362 11.59 -7.45 3.05
CA ILE A 362 11.89 -6.02 3.13
C ILE A 362 13.18 -5.72 3.90
N LYS A 363 13.62 -6.62 4.77
CA LYS A 363 14.90 -6.53 5.50
C LYS A 363 16.13 -6.79 4.62
N GLN A 364 15.92 -7.22 3.36
CA GLN A 364 16.95 -7.57 2.40
C GLN A 364 16.97 -6.50 1.29
N PRO A 365 17.89 -5.54 1.29
CA PRO A 365 17.87 -4.43 0.32
C PRO A 365 17.88 -4.90 -1.14
N GLU A 366 18.54 -6.03 -1.43
CA GLU A 366 18.59 -6.64 -2.75
C GLU A 366 17.25 -7.26 -3.19
N ALA A 367 16.32 -7.50 -2.25
CA ALA A 367 14.98 -7.98 -2.55
C ALA A 367 13.96 -6.85 -2.76
N ILE A 368 14.35 -5.60 -2.59
CA ILE A 368 13.47 -4.43 -2.79
C ILE A 368 13.55 -4.00 -4.25
N MET A 369 12.41 -3.93 -4.93
CA MET A 369 12.28 -3.44 -6.29
C MET A 369 11.40 -2.19 -6.31
N ARG A 370 11.94 -1.07 -6.77
CA ARG A 370 11.13 0.15 -6.99
C ARG A 370 10.12 -0.07 -8.11
N GLU A 371 8.93 0.46 -7.95
CA GLU A 371 7.90 0.43 -8.98
C GLU A 371 8.16 1.47 -10.09
N SER A 372 7.50 1.28 -11.25
CA SER A 372 7.66 2.16 -12.40
C SER A 372 7.30 3.62 -12.10
N ASP A 373 6.35 3.83 -11.22
CA ASP A 373 5.80 5.14 -10.84
C ASP A 373 6.82 6.05 -10.13
N ASP A 374 7.82 5.44 -9.48
CA ASP A 374 8.93 6.19 -8.88
C ASP A 374 9.82 6.87 -9.92
N TRP A 375 9.93 6.25 -11.11
CA TRP A 375 10.82 6.74 -12.17
C TRP A 375 10.09 7.57 -13.20
N ASN A 376 8.77 7.40 -13.32
CA ASN A 376 7.99 7.95 -14.41
C ASN A 376 6.99 9.01 -13.96
N SER A 377 6.61 9.90 -14.89
CA SER A 377 5.52 10.85 -14.65
C SER A 377 4.17 10.14 -14.69
N PRO A 378 3.13 10.68 -14.03
CA PRO A 378 1.78 10.15 -14.13
C PRO A 378 1.28 10.02 -15.58
N ALA A 379 1.67 10.94 -16.46
CA ALA A 379 1.32 10.86 -17.89
C ALA A 379 1.93 9.65 -18.60
N PHE A 380 3.17 9.26 -18.22
CA PHE A 380 3.80 8.06 -18.76
C PHE A 380 3.11 6.80 -18.23
N THR A 381 2.85 6.74 -16.91
CA THR A 381 2.18 5.60 -16.30
C THR A 381 0.80 5.36 -16.91
N ASN A 382 -0.01 6.41 -17.04
CA ASN A 382 -1.33 6.30 -17.66
C ASN A 382 -1.26 5.80 -19.11
N ALA A 383 -0.32 6.35 -19.90
CA ALA A 383 -0.14 5.90 -21.30
C ALA A 383 0.32 4.43 -21.38
N TRP A 384 1.14 3.99 -20.42
CA TRP A 384 1.57 2.61 -20.31
C TRP A 384 0.40 1.68 -19.97
N ASP A 385 -0.41 2.05 -18.99
CA ASP A 385 -1.60 1.30 -18.57
C ASP A 385 -2.59 1.15 -19.73
N ASP A 386 -2.81 2.22 -20.51
CA ASP A 386 -3.66 2.19 -21.71
C ASP A 386 -3.12 1.21 -22.76
N ILE A 387 -1.80 1.23 -23.04
CA ILE A 387 -1.17 0.31 -24.00
C ILE A 387 -1.31 -1.14 -23.54
N ILE A 388 -1.09 -1.43 -22.27
CA ILE A 388 -1.22 -2.79 -21.72
C ILE A 388 -2.67 -3.26 -21.79
N SER A 389 -3.62 -2.37 -21.48
CA SER A 389 -5.04 -2.66 -21.58
C SER A 389 -5.48 -2.92 -23.04
N GLU A 390 -5.06 -2.08 -23.99
CA GLU A 390 -5.30 -2.30 -25.41
C GLU A 390 -4.71 -3.63 -25.90
N PHE A 391 -3.45 -3.90 -25.55
CA PHE A 391 -2.77 -5.13 -25.92
C PHE A 391 -3.50 -6.38 -25.38
N ARG A 392 -4.04 -6.29 -24.16
CA ARG A 392 -4.81 -7.36 -23.55
C ARG A 392 -6.15 -7.60 -24.27
N ASN A 393 -6.88 -6.50 -24.56
CA ASN A 393 -8.28 -6.57 -24.97
C ASN A 393 -8.46 -6.66 -26.49
N ASP A 394 -7.47 -6.25 -27.30
CA ASP A 394 -7.49 -6.41 -28.77
C ASP A 394 -6.61 -7.59 -29.22
N PRO A 395 -7.22 -8.72 -29.66
CA PRO A 395 -6.46 -9.86 -30.15
C PRO A 395 -5.64 -9.57 -31.42
N ASN A 396 -5.93 -8.49 -32.14
CA ASN A 396 -5.21 -8.10 -33.34
C ASN A 396 -4.03 -7.16 -33.04
N TYR A 397 -3.90 -6.71 -31.80
CA TYR A 397 -2.74 -5.91 -31.39
C TYR A 397 -1.48 -6.78 -31.51
N SER A 398 -0.58 -6.40 -32.41
CA SER A 398 0.64 -7.19 -32.67
C SER A 398 1.67 -7.00 -31.56
N VAL A 399 2.36 -8.07 -31.24
CA VAL A 399 3.59 -8.03 -30.43
C VAL A 399 4.71 -7.37 -31.21
#